data_300519eeeea33ccca0f97873ce816591
#
_entry.id   300519eeeea33ccca0f97873ce816591
#
_cell.length_a   1.000
_cell.length_b   1.000
_cell.length_c   1.000
_cell.angle_alpha   90.00
_cell.angle_beta   90.00
_cell.angle_gamma   90.00
#
_symmetry.space_group_name_H-M   'P 1'
#
loop_
_entity.id
_entity.type
_entity.pdbx_description
1 polymer ?
#
loop_
_entity_poly.entity_id
_entity_poly.type
_entity_poly.pdbx_seq_one_letter_code
_entity_poly.pdbx_strand_id
1 'polypeptide(L)'
;MMLLKDGVTTQADQQIEVAPGTVVKAFDIDLGDAPAAFLFLKLVADDGSDIAGNEYFIPAGRDTYDWTKTTWVHTPITEYTSYAMLDGMCTNKCELTVSQSGDNYKATVTNPTDKVAFMIRLTAKDQNGQLLCPAYWSDNYLTLAPGETRTVTCTVPSLPNGATVTIQIAQ
;
A
#
# COMPACT_ATOMS: atom_id res chain seq x y z
N MET A 1 1.96 -1.24 -15.51
CA MET A 1 1.90 -2.43 -14.63
C MET A 1 3.30 -2.85 -14.21
N MET A 2 3.50 -3.12 -12.94
CA MET A 2 4.71 -3.78 -12.42
C MET A 2 4.30 -4.97 -11.56
N LEU A 3 4.86 -6.14 -11.81
CA LEU A 3 4.63 -7.37 -11.06
C LEU A 3 5.96 -7.82 -10.45
N LEU A 4 6.00 -7.91 -9.11
CA LEU A 4 7.15 -8.42 -8.36
C LEU A 4 6.80 -9.79 -7.78
N LYS A 5 7.52 -10.82 -8.20
CA LYS A 5 7.36 -12.19 -7.74
C LYS A 5 8.73 -12.83 -7.52
N ASP A 6 8.97 -13.38 -6.33
CA ASP A 6 10.17 -14.16 -5.98
C ASP A 6 11.50 -13.53 -6.46
N GLY A 7 11.66 -12.22 -6.20
CA GLY A 7 12.85 -11.45 -6.63
C GLY A 7 12.89 -11.08 -8.11
N VAL A 8 11.89 -11.47 -8.90
CA VAL A 8 11.79 -11.12 -10.32
C VAL A 8 10.76 -10.00 -10.50
N THR A 9 11.17 -8.93 -11.19
CA THR A 9 10.29 -7.82 -11.55
C THR A 9 9.94 -7.91 -13.03
N THR A 10 8.65 -7.95 -13.34
CA THR A 10 8.12 -7.83 -14.70
C THR A 10 7.40 -6.50 -14.84
N GLN A 11 7.71 -5.74 -15.88
CA GLN A 11 7.01 -4.49 -16.20
C GLN A 11 6.36 -4.60 -17.57
N ALA A 12 5.16 -4.01 -17.70
CA ALA A 12 4.46 -3.89 -18.96
C ALA A 12 3.66 -2.60 -19.01
N ASP A 13 3.70 -1.93 -20.14
CA ASP A 13 2.93 -0.74 -20.43
C ASP A 13 1.99 -1.03 -21.62
N GLN A 14 0.77 -0.53 -21.53
CA GLN A 14 -0.22 -0.68 -22.59
C GLN A 14 -1.06 0.59 -22.66
N GLN A 15 -1.19 1.15 -23.85
CA GLN A 15 -2.16 2.19 -24.13
C GLN A 15 -3.54 1.55 -24.26
N ILE A 16 -4.53 2.10 -23.57
CA ILE A 16 -5.91 1.60 -23.56
C ILE A 16 -6.87 2.74 -23.84
N GLU A 17 -7.90 2.45 -24.63
CA GLU A 17 -9.05 3.33 -24.81
C GLU A 17 -10.26 2.65 -24.20
N VAL A 18 -10.98 3.36 -23.32
CA VAL A 18 -12.13 2.83 -22.62
C VAL A 18 -13.32 3.74 -22.87
N ALA A 19 -14.33 3.25 -23.61
CA ALA A 19 -15.56 3.99 -23.84
C ALA A 19 -16.37 4.11 -22.54
N PRO A 20 -17.17 5.18 -22.37
CA PRO A 20 -18.03 5.35 -21.20
C PRO A 20 -18.95 4.13 -20.98
N GLY A 21 -18.99 3.64 -19.72
CA GLY A 21 -19.82 2.50 -19.33
C GLY A 21 -19.33 1.13 -19.81
N THR A 22 -18.07 1.04 -20.28
CA THR A 22 -17.47 -0.24 -20.73
C THR A 22 -16.31 -0.67 -19.84
N VAL A 23 -15.92 -1.94 -19.94
CA VAL A 23 -14.74 -2.53 -19.28
C VAL A 23 -13.85 -3.13 -20.35
N VAL A 24 -12.56 -2.86 -20.26
CA VAL A 24 -11.52 -3.42 -21.14
C VAL A 24 -10.50 -4.16 -20.31
N LYS A 25 -10.13 -5.38 -20.74
CA LYS A 25 -9.03 -6.13 -20.14
C LYS A 25 -7.69 -5.55 -20.61
N ALA A 26 -6.89 -5.04 -19.65
CA ALA A 26 -5.59 -4.47 -19.95
C ALA A 26 -4.47 -5.53 -19.95
N PHE A 27 -4.41 -6.39 -18.92
CA PHE A 27 -3.32 -7.36 -18.75
C PHE A 27 -3.84 -8.71 -18.29
N ASP A 28 -3.11 -9.76 -18.60
CA ASP A 28 -3.16 -11.05 -17.92
C ASP A 28 -2.04 -11.11 -16.87
N ILE A 29 -2.38 -11.58 -15.67
CA ILE A 29 -1.42 -11.75 -14.57
C ILE A 29 -1.10 -13.22 -14.43
N ASP A 30 0.16 -13.57 -14.73
CA ASP A 30 0.67 -14.93 -14.59
C ASP A 30 1.66 -14.99 -13.42
N LEU A 31 1.31 -15.70 -12.36
CA LEU A 31 2.19 -15.93 -11.22
C LEU A 31 3.23 -17.04 -11.50
N GLY A 32 2.98 -17.92 -12.48
CA GLY A 32 3.78 -19.13 -12.65
C GLY A 32 3.80 -19.94 -11.36
N ASP A 33 4.98 -20.41 -10.98
CA ASP A 33 5.20 -21.18 -9.72
C ASP A 33 5.50 -20.30 -8.50
N ALA A 34 5.42 -18.98 -8.62
CA ALA A 34 5.69 -18.08 -7.49
C ALA A 34 4.63 -18.25 -6.39
N PRO A 35 5.03 -18.33 -5.11
CA PRO A 35 4.10 -18.50 -3.98
C PRO A 35 3.23 -17.27 -3.74
N ALA A 36 3.67 -16.10 -4.19
CA ALA A 36 2.93 -14.84 -4.15
C ALA A 36 3.55 -13.80 -5.08
N ALA A 37 2.82 -12.71 -5.31
CA ALA A 37 3.32 -11.53 -6.01
C ALA A 37 2.74 -10.25 -5.42
N PHE A 38 3.47 -9.14 -5.64
CA PHE A 38 2.94 -7.79 -5.52
C PHE A 38 2.69 -7.23 -6.91
N LEU A 39 1.49 -6.73 -7.13
CA LEU A 39 1.08 -6.09 -8.38
C LEU A 39 0.85 -4.61 -8.13
N PHE A 40 1.59 -3.77 -8.85
CA PHE A 40 1.43 -2.32 -8.86
C PHE A 40 0.83 -1.92 -10.21
N LEU A 41 -0.32 -1.28 -10.16
CA LEU A 41 -0.99 -0.71 -11.34
C LEU A 41 -0.91 0.80 -11.26
N LYS A 42 -0.58 1.44 -12.38
CA LYS A 42 -0.63 2.89 -12.56
C LYS A 42 -1.40 3.21 -13.81
N LEU A 43 -2.32 4.16 -13.71
CA LEU A 43 -2.97 4.81 -14.83
C LEU A 43 -2.36 6.19 -14.98
N VAL A 44 -1.79 6.45 -16.14
CA VAL A 44 -1.07 7.68 -16.45
C VAL A 44 -1.75 8.37 -17.62
N ALA A 45 -1.95 9.67 -17.54
CA ALA A 45 -2.48 10.47 -18.64
C ALA A 45 -1.44 10.65 -19.76
N ASP A 46 -1.88 11.14 -20.93
CA ASP A 46 -1.01 11.38 -22.08
C ASP A 46 0.09 12.42 -21.80
N ASP A 47 -0.13 13.32 -20.86
CA ASP A 47 0.86 14.31 -20.42
C ASP A 47 1.86 13.77 -19.37
N GLY A 48 1.75 12.48 -19.01
CA GLY A 48 2.60 11.81 -18.03
C GLY A 48 2.17 12.00 -16.58
N SER A 49 1.06 12.68 -16.32
CA SER A 49 0.53 12.82 -14.94
C SER A 49 -0.14 11.53 -14.46
N ASP A 50 0.04 11.22 -13.17
CA ASP A 50 -0.61 10.08 -12.54
C ASP A 50 -2.11 10.37 -12.33
N ILE A 51 -2.99 9.52 -12.90
CA ILE A 51 -4.44 9.60 -12.72
C ILE A 51 -4.87 8.78 -11.51
N ALA A 52 -4.39 7.53 -11.42
CA ALA A 52 -4.73 6.60 -10.35
C ALA A 52 -3.67 5.50 -10.21
N GLY A 53 -3.65 4.85 -9.06
CA GLY A 53 -2.81 3.69 -8.80
C GLY A 53 -3.47 2.75 -7.80
N ASN A 54 -3.13 1.47 -7.91
CA ASN A 54 -3.50 0.46 -6.93
C ASN A 54 -2.38 -0.55 -6.76
N GLU A 55 -2.25 -1.04 -5.52
CA GLU A 55 -1.33 -2.11 -5.17
C GLU A 55 -2.10 -3.33 -4.67
N TYR A 56 -1.69 -4.51 -5.11
CA TYR A 56 -2.31 -5.77 -4.72
C TYR A 56 -1.24 -6.74 -4.24
N PHE A 57 -1.50 -7.40 -3.14
CA PHE A 57 -0.82 -8.62 -2.76
C PHE A 57 -1.64 -9.82 -3.26
N ILE A 58 -1.01 -10.68 -4.06
CA ILE A 58 -1.66 -11.83 -4.70
C ILE A 58 -0.96 -13.11 -4.23
N PRO A 59 -1.51 -13.83 -3.25
CA PRO A 59 -0.99 -15.16 -2.88
C PRO A 59 -1.39 -16.19 -3.95
N ALA A 60 -0.53 -17.18 -4.20
CA ALA A 60 -0.86 -18.30 -5.09
C ALA A 60 -1.89 -19.25 -4.45
N GLY A 61 -1.81 -19.43 -3.12
CA GLY A 61 -2.78 -20.22 -2.36
C GLY A 61 -4.05 -19.42 -2.03
N ARG A 62 -5.12 -20.16 -1.76
CA ARG A 62 -6.39 -19.61 -1.27
C ARG A 62 -6.84 -20.38 -0.05
N ASP A 63 -7.56 -19.69 0.83
CA ASP A 63 -8.23 -20.35 1.95
C ASP A 63 -9.27 -21.35 1.46
N THR A 64 -9.40 -22.47 2.16
CA THR A 64 -10.42 -23.47 1.89
C THR A 64 -11.62 -23.25 2.82
N TYR A 65 -12.80 -23.13 2.23
CA TYR A 65 -14.04 -22.84 2.95
C TYR A 65 -14.95 -24.06 3.06
N ASP A 66 -15.58 -24.27 4.21
CA ASP A 66 -16.67 -25.23 4.36
C ASP A 66 -18.01 -24.56 4.01
N TRP A 67 -18.35 -24.59 2.74
CA TRP A 67 -19.58 -24.01 2.23
C TRP A 67 -20.83 -24.72 2.74
N THR A 68 -20.72 -25.96 3.25
CA THR A 68 -21.87 -26.72 3.80
C THR A 68 -22.31 -26.19 5.17
N LYS A 69 -21.42 -25.47 5.85
CA LYS A 69 -21.66 -24.85 7.18
C LYS A 69 -21.81 -23.34 7.09
N THR A 70 -22.06 -22.80 5.90
CA THR A 70 -22.29 -21.38 5.71
C THR A 70 -23.56 -20.93 6.42
N THR A 71 -23.46 -19.82 7.16
CA THR A 71 -24.59 -19.09 7.73
C THR A 71 -24.69 -17.72 7.05
N TRP A 72 -25.72 -16.93 7.38
CA TRP A 72 -25.85 -15.59 6.81
C TRP A 72 -24.74 -14.60 7.25
N VAL A 73 -24.01 -14.91 8.32
CA VAL A 73 -22.94 -14.06 8.86
C VAL A 73 -21.54 -14.65 8.70
N HIS A 74 -21.40 -15.94 8.40
CA HIS A 74 -20.11 -16.62 8.51
C HIS A 74 -20.05 -17.89 7.66
N THR A 75 -18.94 -18.09 6.96
CA THR A 75 -18.52 -19.33 6.31
C THR A 75 -17.25 -19.81 7.01
N PRO A 76 -17.20 -20.99 7.63
CA PRO A 76 -15.98 -21.48 8.27
C PRO A 76 -14.86 -21.72 7.28
N ILE A 77 -13.63 -21.36 7.68
CA ILE A 77 -12.41 -21.71 6.97
C ILE A 77 -11.86 -22.99 7.59
N THR A 78 -11.60 -23.98 6.74
CA THR A 78 -11.04 -25.28 7.16
C THR A 78 -9.52 -25.32 7.02
N GLU A 79 -8.97 -24.54 6.10
CA GLU A 79 -7.55 -24.42 5.88
C GLU A 79 -7.21 -22.99 5.46
N TYR A 80 -6.25 -22.37 6.15
CA TYR A 80 -5.76 -21.05 5.84
C TYR A 80 -4.54 -21.13 4.91
N THR A 81 -4.49 -20.27 3.89
CA THR A 81 -3.28 -20.13 3.10
C THR A 81 -2.14 -19.55 3.94
N SER A 82 -0.92 -19.98 3.67
CA SER A 82 0.26 -19.44 4.36
C SER A 82 0.66 -18.10 3.76
N TYR A 83 1.01 -17.15 4.62
CA TYR A 83 1.59 -15.85 4.25
C TYR A 83 3.08 -15.74 4.69
N ALA A 84 3.71 -16.84 5.08
CA ALA A 84 5.10 -16.85 5.55
C ALA A 84 6.11 -16.32 4.51
N MET A 85 5.76 -16.37 3.21
CA MET A 85 6.59 -15.82 2.14
C MET A 85 6.78 -14.29 2.25
N LEU A 86 5.87 -13.58 2.91
CA LEU A 86 6.00 -12.13 3.10
C LEU A 86 7.26 -11.73 3.85
N ASP A 87 7.74 -12.55 4.80
CA ASP A 87 8.98 -12.30 5.56
C ASP A 87 10.20 -12.16 4.63
N GLY A 88 10.20 -12.92 3.51
CA GLY A 88 11.26 -12.84 2.50
C GLY A 88 11.09 -11.70 1.50
N MET A 89 9.84 -11.36 1.16
CA MET A 89 9.48 -10.41 0.10
C MET A 89 9.38 -8.96 0.57
N CYS A 90 9.15 -8.73 1.88
CA CYS A 90 8.82 -7.42 2.42
C CYS A 90 9.91 -6.83 3.31
N THR A 91 9.82 -5.53 3.50
CA THR A 91 10.64 -4.74 4.42
C THR A 91 9.78 -3.69 5.13
N ASN A 92 10.23 -3.23 6.28
CA ASN A 92 9.71 -2.03 6.96
C ASN A 92 10.76 -0.90 7.02
N LYS A 93 11.90 -1.06 6.34
CA LYS A 93 13.02 -0.12 6.34
C LYS A 93 12.74 0.99 5.32
N CYS A 94 12.00 1.99 5.74
CA CYS A 94 11.74 3.18 4.94
C CYS A 94 12.38 4.41 5.57
N GLU A 95 12.75 5.36 4.71
CA GLU A 95 13.16 6.71 5.09
C GLU A 95 11.93 7.61 5.14
N LEU A 96 11.90 8.53 6.11
CA LEU A 96 10.82 9.48 6.29
C LEU A 96 11.36 10.89 6.38
N THR A 97 10.85 11.79 5.56
CA THR A 97 11.07 13.23 5.64
C THR A 97 9.74 13.93 5.86
N VAL A 98 9.70 14.86 6.82
CA VAL A 98 8.48 15.58 7.17
C VAL A 98 8.71 17.09 7.03
N SER A 99 7.78 17.78 6.41
CA SER A 99 7.67 19.24 6.43
C SER A 99 6.31 19.66 6.99
N GLN A 100 6.26 20.84 7.62
CA GLN A 100 5.06 21.37 8.28
C GLN A 100 4.71 22.76 7.75
N SER A 101 3.41 23.01 7.61
CA SER A 101 2.85 24.33 7.32
C SER A 101 1.54 24.50 8.08
N GLY A 102 1.57 25.24 9.22
CA GLY A 102 0.44 25.30 10.14
C GLY A 102 0.09 23.91 10.70
N ASP A 103 -1.19 23.55 10.63
CA ASP A 103 -1.70 22.24 11.10
C ASP A 103 -1.53 21.13 10.04
N ASN A 104 -0.90 21.43 8.90
CA ASN A 104 -0.71 20.51 7.81
C ASN A 104 0.74 20.01 7.77
N TYR A 105 0.88 18.72 7.66
CA TYR A 105 2.15 17.99 7.54
C TYR A 105 2.22 17.30 6.20
N LYS A 106 3.39 17.34 5.57
CA LYS A 106 3.70 16.61 4.36
C LYS A 106 4.76 15.58 4.70
N ALA A 107 4.41 14.31 4.64
CA ALA A 107 5.28 13.18 4.92
C ALA A 107 5.69 12.52 3.59
N THR A 108 6.99 12.49 3.33
CA THR A 108 7.58 11.82 2.17
C THR A 108 8.28 10.56 2.65
N VAL A 109 7.79 9.41 2.20
CA VAL A 109 8.29 8.08 2.55
C VAL A 109 9.00 7.50 1.35
N THR A 110 10.24 7.08 1.54
CA THR A 110 11.06 6.42 0.52
C THR A 110 11.40 5.00 0.94
N ASN A 111 11.22 4.05 0.06
CA ASN A 111 11.70 2.68 0.21
C ASN A 111 13.08 2.55 -0.46
N PRO A 112 14.20 2.60 0.29
CA PRO A 112 15.55 2.54 -0.30
C PRO A 112 16.01 1.11 -0.59
N THR A 113 15.17 0.11 -0.36
CA THR A 113 15.55 -1.31 -0.44
C THR A 113 15.14 -1.95 -1.76
N ASP A 114 15.60 -3.18 -1.99
CA ASP A 114 15.23 -4.05 -3.11
C ASP A 114 13.97 -4.91 -2.86
N LYS A 115 13.35 -4.77 -1.67
CA LYS A 115 12.12 -5.45 -1.29
C LYS A 115 10.94 -4.49 -1.30
N VAL A 116 9.73 -5.03 -1.34
CA VAL A 116 8.50 -4.23 -1.18
C VAL A 116 8.39 -3.73 0.26
N ALA A 117 8.18 -2.43 0.45
CA ALA A 117 7.78 -1.90 1.74
C ALA A 117 6.25 -2.06 1.87
N PHE A 118 5.82 -2.98 2.72
CA PHE A 118 4.43 -3.43 2.78
C PHE A 118 3.72 -2.93 4.04
N MET A 119 2.55 -2.29 3.86
CA MET A 119 1.68 -1.81 4.93
C MET A 119 2.38 -0.83 5.89
N ILE A 120 3.17 0.09 5.35
CA ILE A 120 3.87 1.12 6.13
C ILE A 120 2.84 2.08 6.75
N ARG A 121 2.69 2.00 8.05
CA ARG A 121 1.77 2.85 8.82
C ARG A 121 2.47 4.11 9.29
N LEU A 122 1.88 5.27 9.00
CA LEU A 122 2.28 6.55 9.57
C LEU A 122 1.40 6.90 10.78
N THR A 123 2.00 7.54 11.77
CA THR A 123 1.31 8.02 12.97
C THR A 123 1.71 9.45 13.29
N ALA A 124 0.76 10.22 13.81
CA ALA A 124 1.00 11.53 14.40
C ALA A 124 0.94 11.41 15.93
N LYS A 125 1.97 11.87 16.62
CA LYS A 125 2.08 11.81 18.08
C LYS A 125 2.40 13.18 18.67
N ASP A 126 1.96 13.39 19.90
CA ASP A 126 2.32 14.57 20.69
C ASP A 126 3.74 14.43 21.29
N GLN A 127 4.17 15.45 22.05
CA GLN A 127 5.46 15.49 22.75
C GLN A 127 5.62 14.39 23.81
N ASN A 128 4.55 13.75 24.26
CA ASN A 128 4.56 12.65 25.23
C ASN A 128 4.51 11.26 24.54
N GLY A 129 4.52 11.23 23.21
CA GLY A 129 4.42 10.02 22.42
C GLY A 129 3.00 9.44 22.31
N GLN A 130 1.96 10.18 22.74
CA GLN A 130 0.58 9.77 22.61
C GLN A 130 0.06 10.02 21.19
N LEU A 131 -0.75 9.09 20.67
CA LEU A 131 -1.38 9.25 19.37
C LEU A 131 -2.33 10.45 19.37
N LEU A 132 -2.19 11.29 18.37
CA LEU A 132 -3.10 12.40 18.13
C LEU A 132 -4.32 11.93 17.34
N CYS A 133 -5.50 12.22 17.85
CA CYS A 133 -6.79 11.95 17.23
C CYS A 133 -7.71 13.16 17.40
N PRO A 134 -8.35 13.65 16.33
CA PRO A 134 -8.23 13.13 14.95
C PRO A 134 -6.93 13.55 14.27
N ALA A 135 -6.42 12.69 13.38
CA ALA A 135 -5.37 12.99 12.40
C ALA A 135 -5.88 12.50 11.03
N TYR A 136 -6.01 13.43 10.08
CA TYR A 136 -6.59 13.15 8.76
C TYR A 136 -5.46 12.98 7.75
N TRP A 137 -5.31 11.76 7.25
CA TRP A 137 -4.30 11.39 6.26
C TRP A 137 -4.90 11.34 4.87
N SER A 138 -4.17 11.83 3.85
CA SER A 138 -4.56 11.63 2.45
C SER A 138 -4.44 10.16 2.03
N ASP A 139 -3.48 9.42 2.62
CA ASP A 139 -3.25 7.99 2.44
C ASP A 139 -2.44 7.45 3.63
N ASN A 140 -2.57 6.16 3.94
CA ASN A 140 -1.80 5.49 5.00
C ASN A 140 -1.75 3.98 4.73
N TYR A 141 -0.94 3.24 5.51
CA TYR A 141 -0.65 1.83 5.25
C TYR A 141 -0.08 1.63 3.84
N LEU A 142 0.92 2.44 3.51
CA LEU A 142 1.51 2.51 2.18
C LEU A 142 2.19 1.19 1.80
N THR A 143 2.01 0.79 0.55
CA THR A 143 2.79 -0.28 -0.07
C THR A 143 3.65 0.35 -1.16
N LEU A 144 4.98 0.30 -0.99
CA LEU A 144 5.93 0.95 -1.89
C LEU A 144 6.78 -0.11 -2.59
N ALA A 145 6.88 0.01 -3.90
CA ALA A 145 7.82 -0.78 -4.68
C ALA A 145 9.29 -0.47 -4.29
N PRO A 146 10.25 -1.33 -4.63
CA PRO A 146 11.67 -1.03 -4.50
C PRO A 146 12.05 0.31 -5.12
N GLY A 147 12.71 1.18 -4.35
CA GLY A 147 13.13 2.53 -4.79
C GLY A 147 12.00 3.56 -4.89
N GLU A 148 10.75 3.21 -4.62
CA GLU A 148 9.62 4.14 -4.72
C GLU A 148 9.65 5.17 -3.59
N THR A 149 9.27 6.40 -3.95
CA THR A 149 9.02 7.51 -3.01
C THR A 149 7.58 7.95 -3.14
N ARG A 150 6.86 8.05 -2.02
CA ARG A 150 5.48 8.55 -1.98
C ARG A 150 5.33 9.66 -0.96
N THR A 151 4.56 10.67 -1.32
CA THR A 151 4.25 11.79 -0.43
C THR A 151 2.78 11.76 -0.06
N VAL A 152 2.51 11.82 1.24
CA VAL A 152 1.16 11.92 1.79
C VAL A 152 1.04 13.15 2.68
N THR A 153 -0.17 13.65 2.84
CA THR A 153 -0.48 14.77 3.72
C THR A 153 -1.21 14.29 4.96
N CYS A 154 -0.97 14.98 6.07
CA CYS A 154 -1.69 14.79 7.33
C CYS A 154 -2.13 16.15 7.87
N THR A 155 -3.39 16.26 8.25
CA THR A 155 -3.91 17.42 8.97
C THR A 155 -4.26 17.00 10.40
N VAL A 156 -3.73 17.73 11.39
CA VAL A 156 -4.02 17.51 12.80
C VAL A 156 -4.70 18.77 13.33
N PRO A 157 -6.05 18.84 13.28
CA PRO A 157 -6.78 20.03 13.70
C PRO A 157 -6.76 20.18 15.24
N SER A 158 -6.91 21.42 15.68
CA SER A 158 -7.16 21.73 17.09
C SER A 158 -6.04 21.31 18.06
N LEU A 159 -4.79 21.51 17.66
CA LEU A 159 -3.68 21.34 18.58
C LEU A 159 -3.71 22.42 19.68
N PRO A 160 -3.46 22.06 20.95
CA PRO A 160 -3.22 23.05 21.99
C PRO A 160 -2.06 23.98 21.60
N ASN A 161 -2.15 25.27 21.98
CA ASN A 161 -1.06 26.20 21.73
C ASN A 161 0.26 25.69 22.29
N GLY A 162 1.29 25.62 21.43
CA GLY A 162 2.61 25.11 21.77
C GLY A 162 2.77 23.59 21.72
N ALA A 163 1.76 22.85 21.26
CA ALA A 163 1.90 21.41 21.04
C ALA A 163 2.84 21.14 19.86
N THR A 164 3.71 20.16 20.05
CA THR A 164 4.59 19.63 19.01
C THR A 164 3.99 18.34 18.46
N VAL A 165 3.94 18.22 17.13
CA VAL A 165 3.52 17.00 16.45
C VAL A 165 4.74 16.31 15.84
N THR A 166 4.88 15.03 16.12
CA THR A 166 5.87 14.17 15.50
C THR A 166 5.17 13.18 14.58
N ILE A 167 5.49 13.23 13.29
CA ILE A 167 5.08 12.21 12.32
C ILE A 167 6.16 11.14 12.28
N GLN A 168 5.76 9.89 12.38
CA GLN A 168 6.70 8.76 12.36
C GLN A 168 6.11 7.52 11.68
N ILE A 169 6.99 6.64 11.19
CA ILE A 169 6.61 5.28 10.79
C ILE A 169 6.36 4.49 12.08
N ALA A 170 5.18 3.87 12.19
CA ALA A 170 4.88 2.98 13.31
C ALA A 170 5.71 1.70 13.22
N GLN A 171 6.29 1.31 14.34
CA GLN A 171 6.98 0.03 14.51
C GLN A 171 6.02 -1.04 14.99
#